data_67eff14710e0686dcd260c141b2e7ad1
#
_entry.id   67eff14710e0686dcd260c141b2e7ad1
#
_cell.length_a   1.000
_cell.length_b   1.000
_cell.length_c   1.000
_cell.angle_alpha   90.00
_cell.angle_beta   90.00
_cell.angle_gamma   90.00
#
_symmetry.space_group_name_H-M   'P 1'
#
loop_
_entity.id
_entity.type
_entity.pdbx_description
1 polymer ?
#
loop_
_entity_poly.entity_id
_entity_poly.type
_entity_poly.pdbx_seq_one_letter_code
_entity_poly.pdbx_strand_id
1 'polypeptide(L)'
;MNAIEKLNKALRKDFGFEGAEGSIKFNLKDYEITVEQNNVVGNILEEWLDKWMTSKKIVHIHNEKQSAPDFWLNPKDLESDWLEVKSFTGSPNFDVAAFRSFINLIIEKPWKLHSKYLLIKYKSEDGIVTIEKFWIKNLWEICSTSGSWPIKVQYKNSVIVNIRPSTWYSETTDYPSFECLEDFIAALEETIYKYHDTRSTIAEHWSERLCKSYKQHYGVDLVIPRWNDIKGKYDKSDKK
;
A
#
# COMPACT_ATOMS: atom_id res chain seq x y z
N MET A 1 -18.41 5.10 -13.56
CA MET A 1 -17.22 5.58 -12.82
C MET A 1 -17.31 4.97 -11.42
N ASN A 2 -16.34 4.13 -11.05
CA ASN A 2 -16.28 3.48 -9.74
C ASN A 2 -15.85 4.47 -8.62
N ALA A 3 -15.86 4.05 -7.35
CA ALA A 3 -15.56 4.92 -6.22
C ALA A 3 -14.14 5.50 -6.27
N ILE A 4 -13.16 4.68 -6.64
CA ILE A 4 -11.75 5.08 -6.79
C ILE A 4 -11.57 6.11 -7.92
N GLU A 5 -12.22 5.91 -9.05
CA GLU A 5 -12.17 6.86 -10.16
C GLU A 5 -12.79 8.21 -9.79
N LYS A 6 -13.88 8.19 -9.02
CA LYS A 6 -14.50 9.41 -8.49
C LYS A 6 -13.54 10.15 -7.56
N LEU A 7 -12.93 9.44 -6.62
CA LEU A 7 -11.95 10.00 -5.70
C LEU A 7 -10.75 10.59 -6.45
N ASN A 8 -10.16 9.84 -7.38
CA ASN A 8 -9.02 10.32 -8.18
C ASN A 8 -9.37 11.59 -8.99
N LYS A 9 -10.54 11.59 -9.62
CA LYS A 9 -11.02 12.78 -10.37
C LYS A 9 -11.20 13.97 -9.45
N ALA A 10 -11.82 13.79 -8.29
CA ALA A 10 -12.07 14.84 -7.33
C ALA A 10 -10.76 15.43 -6.78
N LEU A 11 -9.78 14.59 -6.42
CA LEU A 11 -8.46 15.06 -5.97
C LEU A 11 -7.72 15.84 -7.06
N ARG A 12 -7.69 15.34 -8.31
CA ARG A 12 -6.94 15.98 -9.39
C ARG A 12 -7.60 17.23 -9.96
N LYS A 13 -8.91 17.15 -10.25
CA LYS A 13 -9.60 18.19 -11.03
C LYS A 13 -10.38 19.16 -10.16
N ASP A 14 -11.03 18.66 -9.10
CA ASP A 14 -11.95 19.50 -8.33
C ASP A 14 -11.23 20.19 -7.15
N PHE A 15 -10.12 19.63 -6.67
CA PHE A 15 -9.35 20.19 -5.58
C PHE A 15 -7.97 20.72 -6.00
N GLY A 16 -7.32 20.06 -6.98
CA GLY A 16 -5.94 20.40 -7.33
C GLY A 16 -4.96 19.98 -6.24
N PHE A 17 -5.02 18.67 -5.84
CA PHE A 17 -4.28 18.17 -4.69
C PHE A 17 -2.76 18.27 -4.86
N GLU A 18 -2.23 18.05 -6.07
CA GLU A 18 -0.81 18.29 -6.37
C GLU A 18 -0.54 19.79 -6.36
N GLY A 19 0.47 20.21 -5.61
CA GLY A 19 0.81 21.61 -5.34
C GLY A 19 0.04 22.25 -4.19
N ALA A 20 -0.91 21.55 -3.57
CA ALA A 20 -1.61 22.07 -2.41
C ALA A 20 -0.66 22.21 -1.21
N GLU A 21 -0.82 23.32 -0.48
CA GLU A 21 -0.03 23.64 0.70
C GLU A 21 -0.90 23.68 1.95
N GLY A 22 -0.31 23.34 3.08
CA GLY A 22 -0.95 23.41 4.38
C GLY A 22 0.07 23.51 5.51
N SER A 23 -0.40 23.82 6.70
CA SER A 23 0.42 23.84 7.91
C SER A 23 -0.27 23.10 9.03
N ILE A 24 0.51 22.48 9.91
CA ILE A 24 0.01 21.79 11.09
C ILE A 24 0.27 22.67 12.30
N LYS A 25 -0.79 23.10 12.98
CA LYS A 25 -0.71 23.95 14.16
C LYS A 25 -1.22 23.20 15.38
N PHE A 26 -0.48 23.30 16.46
CA PHE A 26 -0.91 22.79 17.75
C PHE A 26 -1.07 23.96 18.72
N ASN A 27 -2.27 24.07 19.33
CA ASN A 27 -2.62 25.10 20.28
C ASN A 27 -2.80 24.48 21.67
N LEU A 28 -2.09 25.06 22.64
CA LEU A 28 -2.28 24.69 24.06
C LEU A 28 -2.36 25.97 24.88
N LYS A 29 -3.54 26.27 25.43
CA LYS A 29 -3.87 27.55 26.05
C LYS A 29 -3.56 28.73 25.10
N ASP A 30 -2.65 29.59 25.51
CA ASP A 30 -2.27 30.82 24.77
C ASP A 30 -1.05 30.59 23.85
N TYR A 31 -0.57 29.37 23.74
CA TYR A 31 0.61 29.06 22.93
C TYR A 31 0.20 28.28 21.67
N GLU A 32 0.56 28.83 20.51
CA GLU A 32 0.50 28.14 19.23
C GLU A 32 1.91 27.77 18.79
N ILE A 33 2.08 26.52 18.34
CA ILE A 33 3.31 26.09 17.65
C ILE A 33 2.96 25.51 16.29
N THR A 34 3.84 25.72 15.32
CA THR A 34 3.79 24.99 14.04
C THR A 34 4.56 23.69 14.18
N VAL A 35 3.94 22.60 13.78
CA VAL A 35 4.54 21.25 13.87
C VAL A 35 5.34 20.98 12.60
N GLU A 36 6.65 20.84 12.74
CA GLU A 36 7.58 20.59 11.61
C GLU A 36 7.95 19.11 11.45
N GLN A 37 7.52 18.26 12.38
CA GLN A 37 7.88 16.83 12.39
C GLN A 37 7.12 16.04 11.33
N ASN A 38 7.86 15.40 10.45
CA ASN A 38 7.30 14.60 9.35
C ASN A 38 6.51 13.35 9.80
N ASN A 39 6.78 12.81 10.98
CA ASN A 39 6.12 11.60 11.48
C ASN A 39 4.63 11.78 11.80
N VAL A 40 4.15 13.01 11.98
CA VAL A 40 2.73 13.31 12.24
C VAL A 40 1.94 13.61 10.96
N VAL A 41 2.62 13.99 9.87
CA VAL A 41 1.98 14.42 8.63
C VAL A 41 1.10 13.30 8.03
N GLY A 42 1.53 12.05 8.11
CA GLY A 42 0.78 10.92 7.57
C GLY A 42 -0.62 10.79 8.16
N ASN A 43 -0.71 10.77 9.48
CA ASN A 43 -1.99 10.65 10.18
C ASN A 43 -2.89 11.87 9.93
N ILE A 44 -2.29 13.06 9.87
CA ILE A 44 -3.05 14.29 9.60
C ILE A 44 -3.59 14.32 8.18
N LEU A 45 -2.85 13.83 7.20
CA LEU A 45 -3.33 13.71 5.82
C LEU A 45 -4.50 12.72 5.70
N GLU A 46 -4.49 11.64 6.48
CA GLU A 46 -5.60 10.70 6.55
C GLU A 46 -6.86 11.36 7.15
N GLU A 47 -6.73 12.03 8.29
CA GLU A 47 -7.83 12.78 8.92
C GLU A 47 -8.34 13.92 8.01
N TRP A 48 -7.43 14.62 7.34
CA TRP A 48 -7.80 15.64 6.37
C TRP A 48 -8.62 15.03 5.22
N LEU A 49 -8.19 13.87 4.71
CA LEU A 49 -8.87 13.18 3.61
C LEU A 49 -10.31 12.80 4.00
N ASP A 50 -10.52 12.30 5.22
CA ASP A 50 -11.86 12.01 5.76
C ASP A 50 -12.75 13.25 5.73
N LYS A 51 -12.29 14.34 6.32
CA LYS A 51 -13.05 15.61 6.38
C LYS A 51 -13.30 16.18 5.00
N TRP A 52 -12.30 16.11 4.12
CA TRP A 52 -12.43 16.58 2.75
C TRP A 52 -13.42 15.73 1.95
N MET A 53 -13.33 14.41 1.99
CA MET A 53 -14.28 13.52 1.32
C MET A 53 -15.71 13.75 1.81
N THR A 54 -15.90 13.90 3.12
CA THR A 54 -17.20 14.26 3.73
C THR A 54 -17.74 15.57 3.16
N SER A 55 -16.91 16.62 3.11
CA SER A 55 -17.32 17.93 2.56
C SER A 55 -17.73 17.87 1.09
N LYS A 56 -17.11 16.95 0.32
CA LYS A 56 -17.40 16.73 -1.10
C LYS A 56 -18.50 15.69 -1.34
N LYS A 57 -19.11 15.18 -0.28
CA LYS A 57 -20.15 14.13 -0.34
C LYS A 57 -19.66 12.86 -1.07
N ILE A 58 -18.39 12.56 -0.95
CA ILE A 58 -17.80 11.30 -1.42
C ILE A 58 -18.13 10.25 -0.35
N VAL A 59 -18.89 9.23 -0.76
CA VAL A 59 -19.34 8.18 0.16
C VAL A 59 -18.15 7.33 0.59
N HIS A 60 -17.96 7.19 1.90
CA HIS A 60 -16.90 6.38 2.51
C HIS A 60 -17.21 6.08 3.98
N ILE A 61 -16.46 5.15 4.57
CA ILE A 61 -16.33 4.97 6.02
C ILE A 61 -14.85 5.10 6.35
N HIS A 62 -14.51 5.95 7.29
CA HIS A 62 -13.16 6.04 7.86
C HIS A 62 -13.01 5.00 8.97
N ASN A 63 -11.89 4.29 8.98
CA ASN A 63 -11.59 3.30 10.00
C ASN A 63 -10.79 3.94 11.14
N GLU A 64 -11.44 4.24 12.22
CA GLU A 64 -10.78 4.80 13.42
C GLU A 64 -9.88 3.79 14.16
N LYS A 65 -9.82 2.53 13.70
CA LYS A 65 -8.98 1.48 14.32
C LYS A 65 -7.63 1.42 13.63
N GLN A 66 -6.59 1.08 14.38
CA GLN A 66 -5.24 0.84 13.84
C GLN A 66 -5.15 -0.50 13.07
N SER A 67 -6.02 -0.70 12.11
CA SER A 67 -6.07 -1.92 11.28
C SER A 67 -6.52 -1.55 9.87
N ALA A 68 -6.03 -2.28 8.87
CA ALA A 68 -6.45 -2.09 7.48
C ALA A 68 -7.94 -2.41 7.24
N PRO A 69 -8.58 -1.71 6.32
CA PRO A 69 -8.12 -0.54 5.57
C PRO A 69 -8.28 0.77 6.35
N ASP A 70 -7.66 1.86 5.85
CA ASP A 70 -7.91 3.20 6.38
C ASP A 70 -9.32 3.68 6.00
N PHE A 71 -9.80 3.33 4.79
CA PHE A 71 -11.15 3.68 4.32
C PHE A 71 -11.82 2.53 3.56
N TRP A 72 -13.14 2.41 3.75
CA TRP A 72 -14.04 1.69 2.84
C TRP A 72 -14.75 2.71 1.95
N LEU A 73 -14.55 2.63 0.64
CA LEU A 73 -15.21 3.52 -0.32
C LEU A 73 -16.57 2.98 -0.78
N ASN A 74 -16.94 1.78 -0.33
CA ASN A 74 -18.25 1.18 -0.52
C ASN A 74 -18.86 0.75 0.83
N PRO A 75 -19.58 1.64 1.54
CA PRO A 75 -20.17 1.30 2.83
C PRO A 75 -21.22 0.18 2.81
N LYS A 76 -21.68 -0.22 1.63
CA LYS A 76 -22.65 -1.32 1.48
C LYS A 76 -22.00 -2.69 1.40
N ASP A 77 -20.70 -2.72 1.12
CA ASP A 77 -19.92 -3.93 1.00
C ASP A 77 -18.49 -3.68 1.53
N LEU A 78 -18.28 -4.07 2.78
CA LEU A 78 -17.02 -3.87 3.48
C LEU A 78 -15.89 -4.83 3.02
N GLU A 79 -16.18 -5.71 2.09
CA GLU A 79 -15.21 -6.62 1.48
C GLU A 79 -14.67 -6.09 0.14
N SER A 80 -15.14 -4.92 -0.29
CA SER A 80 -14.73 -4.27 -1.53
C SER A 80 -14.23 -2.84 -1.32
N ASP A 81 -13.61 -2.29 -2.35
CA ASP A 81 -13.19 -0.89 -2.44
C ASP A 81 -12.40 -0.38 -1.21
N TRP A 82 -11.45 -1.20 -0.72
CA TRP A 82 -10.54 -0.82 0.35
C TRP A 82 -9.51 0.19 -0.15
N LEU A 83 -9.31 1.25 0.63
CA LEU A 83 -8.29 2.26 0.39
C LEU A 83 -7.34 2.34 1.59
N GLU A 84 -6.05 2.20 1.32
CA GLU A 84 -4.95 2.46 2.24
C GLU A 84 -4.30 3.79 1.87
N VAL A 85 -3.98 4.61 2.84
CA VAL A 85 -3.29 5.88 2.64
C VAL A 85 -1.87 5.77 3.16
N LYS A 86 -0.91 6.12 2.33
CA LYS A 86 0.51 6.16 2.71
C LYS A 86 1.12 7.45 2.23
N SER A 87 1.87 8.11 3.10
CA SER A 87 2.58 9.33 2.76
C SER A 87 4.07 9.18 3.02
N PHE A 88 4.88 9.92 2.27
CA PHE A 88 6.33 9.86 2.38
C PHE A 88 7.00 11.13 1.86
N THR A 89 8.22 11.38 2.35
CA THR A 89 9.15 12.37 1.82
C THR A 89 10.31 11.65 1.12
N GLY A 90 10.91 12.24 0.11
CA GLY A 90 12.03 11.64 -0.61
C GLY A 90 11.65 10.31 -1.30
N SER A 91 12.22 9.20 -0.85
CA SER A 91 11.90 7.85 -1.34
C SER A 91 10.86 7.16 -0.45
N PRO A 92 10.02 6.26 -1.01
CA PRO A 92 9.03 5.53 -0.24
C PRO A 92 9.68 4.68 0.86
N ASN A 93 9.34 4.96 2.10
CA ASN A 93 9.90 4.31 3.27
C ASN A 93 8.85 3.77 4.25
N PHE A 94 7.59 3.75 3.84
CA PHE A 94 6.48 3.21 4.63
C PHE A 94 6.44 1.67 4.59
N ASP A 95 5.69 1.09 5.51
CA ASP A 95 5.38 -0.34 5.51
C ASP A 95 4.13 -0.60 4.67
N VAL A 96 4.27 -1.45 3.65
CA VAL A 96 3.11 -1.89 2.85
C VAL A 96 2.21 -2.79 3.70
N ALA A 97 2.82 -3.75 4.40
CA ALA A 97 2.13 -4.60 5.35
C ALA A 97 3.14 -5.31 6.28
N ALA A 98 2.70 -5.64 7.50
CA ALA A 98 3.44 -6.57 8.36
C ALA A 98 3.40 -7.98 7.73
N PHE A 99 4.56 -8.54 7.40
CA PHE A 99 4.68 -9.74 6.56
C PHE A 99 3.84 -10.91 7.07
N ARG A 100 4.06 -11.32 8.33
CA ARG A 100 3.39 -12.50 8.91
C ARG A 100 1.88 -12.32 9.03
N SER A 101 1.44 -11.14 9.44
CA SER A 101 0.02 -10.83 9.51
C SER A 101 -0.63 -10.81 8.14
N PHE A 102 0.06 -10.27 7.14
CA PHE A 102 -0.45 -10.14 5.79
C PHE A 102 -0.66 -11.50 5.13
N ILE A 103 0.33 -12.41 5.17
CA ILE A 103 0.23 -13.74 4.53
C ILE A 103 -0.87 -14.64 5.13
N ASN A 104 -1.23 -14.42 6.40
CA ASN A 104 -2.36 -15.09 7.02
C ASN A 104 -3.69 -14.40 6.65
N LEU A 105 -3.71 -13.07 6.73
CA LEU A 105 -4.92 -12.29 6.52
C LEU A 105 -5.51 -12.46 5.12
N ILE A 106 -4.67 -12.54 4.08
CA ILE A 106 -5.16 -12.68 2.69
C ILE A 106 -5.80 -14.06 2.41
N ILE A 107 -5.52 -15.07 3.23
CA ILE A 107 -6.23 -16.35 3.17
C ILE A 107 -7.66 -16.19 3.71
N GLU A 108 -7.82 -15.43 4.80
CA GLU A 108 -9.12 -15.21 5.43
C GLU A 108 -9.93 -14.12 4.69
N LYS A 109 -9.23 -13.13 4.16
CA LYS A 109 -9.80 -11.93 3.52
C LYS A 109 -9.14 -11.68 2.17
N PRO A 110 -9.44 -12.50 1.14
CA PRO A 110 -8.80 -12.40 -0.17
C PRO A 110 -9.03 -11.04 -0.86
N TRP A 111 -10.09 -10.32 -0.51
CA TRP A 111 -10.35 -8.97 -1.02
C TRP A 111 -9.29 -7.93 -0.64
N LYS A 112 -8.51 -8.17 0.42
CA LYS A 112 -7.36 -7.32 0.74
C LYS A 112 -6.32 -7.26 -0.38
N LEU A 113 -6.22 -8.27 -1.20
CA LEU A 113 -5.35 -8.30 -2.38
C LEU A 113 -5.72 -7.22 -3.40
N HIS A 114 -6.97 -6.78 -3.43
CA HIS A 114 -7.48 -5.75 -4.34
C HIS A 114 -7.54 -4.36 -3.71
N SER A 115 -6.99 -4.18 -2.50
CA SER A 115 -6.88 -2.86 -1.86
C SER A 115 -6.16 -1.88 -2.78
N LYS A 116 -6.68 -0.66 -2.83
CA LYS A 116 -6.02 0.47 -3.48
C LYS A 116 -5.20 1.24 -2.46
N TYR A 117 -4.11 1.80 -2.93
CA TYR A 117 -3.21 2.62 -2.12
C TYR A 117 -3.22 4.05 -2.67
N LEU A 118 -3.67 5.00 -1.86
CA LEU A 118 -3.43 6.43 -2.10
C LEU A 118 -2.06 6.78 -1.53
N LEU A 119 -1.14 7.08 -2.41
CA LEU A 119 0.26 7.32 -2.11
C LEU A 119 0.52 8.81 -2.28
N ILE A 120 0.95 9.47 -1.21
CA ILE A 120 1.12 10.92 -1.17
C ILE A 120 2.60 11.23 -0.93
N LYS A 121 3.25 11.80 -1.93
CA LYS A 121 4.59 12.37 -1.79
C LYS A 121 4.46 13.83 -1.41
N TYR A 122 5.11 14.22 -0.32
CA TYR A 122 5.10 15.59 0.16
C TYR A 122 6.50 16.05 0.54
N LYS A 123 6.68 17.35 0.66
CA LYS A 123 7.80 17.99 1.35
C LYS A 123 7.27 18.79 2.53
N SER A 124 8.11 18.98 3.53
CA SER A 124 7.81 19.86 4.67
C SER A 124 9.02 20.75 4.91
N GLU A 125 8.82 22.03 4.76
CA GLU A 125 9.84 23.07 4.90
C GLU A 125 9.23 24.24 5.66
N ASP A 126 9.90 24.72 6.70
CA ASP A 126 9.48 25.86 7.53
C ASP A 126 8.03 25.74 8.06
N GLY A 127 7.61 24.50 8.42
CA GLY A 127 6.27 24.21 8.92
C GLY A 127 5.17 24.21 7.85
N ILE A 128 5.54 24.33 6.57
CA ILE A 128 4.63 24.22 5.44
C ILE A 128 4.78 22.81 4.82
N VAL A 129 3.66 22.11 4.71
CA VAL A 129 3.55 20.83 4.01
C VAL A 129 3.03 21.11 2.61
N THR A 130 3.81 20.74 1.59
CA THR A 130 3.42 20.86 0.18
C THR A 130 3.27 19.47 -0.42
N ILE A 131 2.13 19.19 -1.03
CA ILE A 131 1.89 17.92 -1.75
C ILE A 131 2.61 18.00 -3.11
N GLU A 132 3.68 17.22 -3.26
CA GLU A 132 4.44 17.18 -4.51
C GLU A 132 3.72 16.37 -5.59
N LYS A 133 3.22 15.20 -5.22
CA LYS A 133 2.56 14.27 -6.15
C LYS A 133 1.72 13.25 -5.41
N PHE A 134 0.71 12.70 -6.08
CA PHE A 134 0.00 11.55 -5.56
C PHE A 134 -0.31 10.51 -6.65
N TRP A 135 -0.52 9.27 -6.22
CA TRP A 135 -0.89 8.14 -7.06
C TRP A 135 -1.97 7.32 -6.35
N ILE A 136 -2.84 6.70 -7.15
CA ILE A 136 -3.70 5.61 -6.67
C ILE A 136 -3.27 4.36 -7.42
N LYS A 137 -2.80 3.36 -6.67
CA LYS A 137 -2.17 2.15 -7.19
C LYS A 137 -2.79 0.89 -6.58
N ASN A 138 -2.67 -0.23 -7.30
CA ASN A 138 -2.91 -1.54 -6.72
C ASN A 138 -1.74 -1.94 -5.80
N LEU A 139 -2.00 -2.87 -4.90
CA LEU A 139 -0.98 -3.40 -3.98
C LEU A 139 0.28 -3.89 -4.72
N TRP A 140 0.13 -4.65 -5.78
CA TRP A 140 1.27 -5.22 -6.52
C TRP A 140 2.08 -4.16 -7.29
N GLU A 141 1.44 -3.11 -7.77
CA GLU A 141 2.11 -2.03 -8.50
C GLU A 141 3.08 -1.20 -7.64
N ILE A 142 3.01 -1.35 -6.31
CA ILE A 142 3.91 -0.67 -5.36
C ILE A 142 4.93 -1.60 -4.71
N CYS A 143 4.95 -2.87 -5.10
CA CYS A 143 5.89 -3.88 -4.62
C CYS A 143 6.85 -4.29 -5.74
N SER A 144 8.04 -4.73 -5.38
CA SER A 144 9.06 -5.24 -6.31
C SER A 144 9.84 -6.37 -5.66
N THR A 145 10.69 -7.00 -6.44
CA THR A 145 11.73 -7.88 -5.91
C THR A 145 12.83 -7.07 -5.22
N SER A 146 13.82 -7.77 -4.69
CA SER A 146 15.09 -7.24 -4.25
C SER A 146 16.20 -8.24 -4.59
N GLY A 147 17.47 -7.85 -4.53
CA GLY A 147 18.59 -8.78 -4.77
C GLY A 147 18.64 -9.99 -3.84
N SER A 148 17.95 -9.92 -2.70
CA SER A 148 17.98 -10.97 -1.68
C SER A 148 16.67 -11.77 -1.58
N TRP A 149 15.53 -11.19 -1.95
CA TRP A 149 14.20 -11.76 -1.74
C TRP A 149 13.31 -11.60 -2.97
N PRO A 150 12.46 -12.61 -3.27
CA PRO A 150 11.48 -12.51 -4.36
C PRO A 150 10.52 -11.33 -4.19
N ILE A 151 10.18 -10.97 -2.95
CA ILE A 151 9.51 -9.71 -2.64
C ILE A 151 10.39 -8.85 -1.72
N LYS A 152 10.47 -7.54 -1.97
CA LYS A 152 11.25 -6.61 -1.15
C LYS A 152 10.69 -6.54 0.27
N VAL A 153 11.51 -6.91 1.25
CA VAL A 153 11.14 -6.99 2.66
C VAL A 153 12.11 -6.23 3.56
N GLN A 154 11.62 -5.82 4.71
CA GLN A 154 12.46 -5.41 5.82
C GLN A 154 12.85 -6.66 6.62
N TYR A 155 14.15 -6.98 6.58
CA TYR A 155 14.72 -8.11 7.31
C TYR A 155 15.59 -7.60 8.45
N LYS A 156 15.22 -7.89 9.68
CA LYS A 156 15.93 -7.47 10.90
C LYS A 156 16.03 -8.64 11.88
N ASN A 157 17.20 -8.82 12.47
CA ASN A 157 17.45 -9.86 13.50
C ASN A 157 16.95 -11.25 13.07
N SER A 158 17.24 -11.61 11.82
CA SER A 158 16.82 -12.90 11.21
C SER A 158 15.32 -13.06 11.03
N VAL A 159 14.53 -11.95 11.13
CA VAL A 159 13.09 -11.97 10.96
C VAL A 159 12.67 -11.04 9.81
N ILE A 160 11.77 -11.53 8.93
CA ILE A 160 11.04 -10.67 8.01
C ILE A 160 9.95 -9.95 8.79
N VAL A 161 10.08 -8.62 8.87
CA VAL A 161 9.14 -7.77 9.62
C VAL A 161 8.03 -7.28 8.70
N ASN A 162 8.39 -6.56 7.64
CA ASN A 162 7.44 -5.88 6.78
C ASN A 162 7.73 -6.11 5.29
N ILE A 163 6.69 -6.07 4.47
CA ILE A 163 6.80 -5.88 3.02
C ILE A 163 7.10 -4.39 2.78
N ARG A 164 8.09 -4.12 1.94
CA ARG A 164 8.58 -2.75 1.67
C ARG A 164 8.19 -2.31 0.26
N PRO A 165 7.93 -1.02 0.06
CA PRO A 165 7.54 -0.50 -1.24
C PRO A 165 8.71 -0.50 -2.23
N SER A 166 8.35 -0.55 -3.52
CA SER A 166 9.24 -0.21 -4.64
C SER A 166 9.38 1.32 -4.79
N THR A 167 10.14 1.73 -5.79
CA THR A 167 10.17 3.12 -6.27
C THR A 167 9.43 3.22 -7.62
N TRP A 168 8.17 2.79 -7.64
CA TRP A 168 7.31 2.63 -8.82
C TRP A 168 7.25 3.83 -9.77
N TYR A 169 7.58 5.02 -9.30
CA TYR A 169 7.53 6.28 -10.06
C TYR A 169 8.89 6.69 -10.64
N SER A 170 9.96 5.95 -10.33
CA SER A 170 11.32 6.29 -10.75
C SER A 170 11.71 5.49 -11.98
N GLU A 171 12.16 6.18 -13.01
CA GLU A 171 12.75 5.56 -14.22
C GLU A 171 14.09 4.88 -13.91
N THR A 172 14.72 5.23 -12.77
CA THR A 172 16.01 4.68 -12.33
C THR A 172 15.87 3.61 -11.25
N THR A 173 14.68 3.02 -11.09
CA THR A 173 14.50 1.93 -10.12
C THR A 173 15.37 0.72 -10.46
N ASP A 174 15.96 0.10 -9.43
CA ASP A 174 16.79 -1.10 -9.64
C ASP A 174 15.95 -2.32 -10.03
N TYR A 175 14.72 -2.40 -9.48
CA TYR A 175 13.82 -3.52 -9.71
C TYR A 175 12.45 -3.00 -10.10
N PRO A 176 11.84 -3.51 -11.20
CA PRO A 176 10.51 -3.12 -11.61
C PRO A 176 9.45 -3.56 -10.58
N SER A 177 8.34 -2.82 -10.53
CA SER A 177 7.16 -3.26 -9.78
C SER A 177 6.48 -4.43 -10.47
N PHE A 178 5.69 -5.21 -9.72
CA PHE A 178 4.92 -6.31 -10.30
C PHE A 178 3.86 -5.78 -11.26
N GLU A 179 3.70 -6.48 -12.39
CA GLU A 179 2.77 -6.10 -13.45
C GLU A 179 1.34 -6.54 -13.15
N CYS A 180 1.17 -7.64 -12.43
CA CYS A 180 -0.12 -8.21 -12.07
C CYS A 180 -0.13 -8.81 -10.66
N LEU A 181 -1.34 -9.12 -10.18
CA LEU A 181 -1.56 -9.74 -8.88
C LEU A 181 -0.92 -11.12 -8.80
N GLU A 182 -1.04 -11.91 -9.84
CA GLU A 182 -0.57 -13.30 -9.89
C GLU A 182 0.96 -13.38 -9.72
N ASP A 183 1.70 -12.49 -10.37
CA ASP A 183 3.16 -12.41 -10.27
C ASP A 183 3.60 -11.95 -8.86
N PHE A 184 2.87 -11.01 -8.25
CA PHE A 184 3.08 -10.61 -6.86
C PHE A 184 2.86 -11.78 -5.89
N ILE A 185 1.80 -12.57 -6.09
CA ILE A 185 1.50 -13.75 -5.25
C ILE A 185 2.56 -14.84 -5.44
N ALA A 186 3.04 -15.06 -6.66
CA ALA A 186 4.13 -16.00 -6.93
C ALA A 186 5.43 -15.61 -6.18
N ALA A 187 5.77 -14.31 -6.18
CA ALA A 187 6.91 -13.79 -5.43
C ALA A 187 6.73 -13.92 -3.91
N LEU A 188 5.50 -13.71 -3.43
CA LEU A 188 5.15 -13.84 -2.02
C LEU A 188 5.25 -15.30 -1.56
N GLU A 189 4.70 -16.24 -2.34
CA GLU A 189 4.79 -17.68 -2.10
C GLU A 189 6.26 -18.14 -2.02
N GLU A 190 7.08 -17.77 -3.01
CA GLU A 190 8.50 -18.12 -3.01
C GLU A 190 9.25 -17.51 -1.81
N THR A 191 8.86 -16.30 -1.38
CA THR A 191 9.40 -15.68 -0.16
C THR A 191 9.02 -16.47 1.09
N ILE A 192 7.78 -16.97 1.18
CA ILE A 192 7.31 -17.81 2.29
C ILE A 192 8.13 -19.11 2.35
N TYR A 193 8.36 -19.76 1.21
CA TYR A 193 9.14 -21.01 1.14
C TYR A 193 10.64 -20.78 1.42
N LYS A 194 11.17 -19.67 1.00
CA LYS A 194 12.57 -19.29 1.25
C LYS A 194 12.81 -18.94 2.71
N TYR A 195 11.84 -18.32 3.37
CA TYR A 195 11.96 -17.88 4.76
C TYR A 195 11.66 -19.04 5.70
N HIS A 196 12.72 -19.61 6.29
CA HIS A 196 12.65 -20.83 7.10
C HIS A 196 11.68 -20.77 8.29
N ASP A 197 11.44 -19.58 8.88
CA ASP A 197 10.52 -19.38 9.99
C ASP A 197 9.04 -19.61 9.60
N THR A 198 8.73 -19.49 8.31
CA THR A 198 7.37 -19.76 7.81
C THR A 198 7.18 -21.16 7.30
N ARG A 199 8.25 -21.89 6.96
CA ARG A 199 8.19 -23.22 6.32
C ARG A 199 7.43 -24.26 7.13
N SER A 200 7.56 -24.25 8.45
CA SER A 200 7.01 -25.30 9.31
C SER A 200 5.55 -25.10 9.70
N THR A 201 5.02 -23.89 9.59
CA THR A 201 3.70 -23.56 10.16
C THR A 201 2.75 -22.88 9.19
N ILE A 202 3.26 -22.18 8.19
CA ILE A 202 2.46 -21.34 7.29
C ILE A 202 2.56 -21.82 5.84
N ALA A 203 3.75 -22.23 5.40
CA ALA A 203 4.03 -22.57 4.00
C ALA A 203 3.23 -23.76 3.47
N GLU A 204 2.91 -24.74 4.34
CA GLU A 204 2.18 -25.94 3.92
C GLU A 204 0.83 -25.58 3.30
N HIS A 205 0.69 -25.88 2.01
CA HIS A 205 -0.53 -25.60 1.22
C HIS A 205 -0.98 -24.13 1.26
N TRP A 206 -0.05 -23.17 1.46
CA TRP A 206 -0.42 -21.76 1.60
C TRP A 206 -1.15 -21.22 0.37
N SER A 207 -0.59 -21.42 -0.82
CA SER A 207 -1.20 -20.99 -2.09
C SER A 207 -2.51 -21.70 -2.38
N GLU A 208 -2.60 -23.00 -2.09
CA GLU A 208 -3.85 -23.76 -2.26
C GLU A 208 -4.97 -23.19 -1.39
N ARG A 209 -4.68 -22.85 -0.13
CA ARG A 209 -5.65 -22.23 0.79
C ARG A 209 -6.06 -20.84 0.29
N LEU A 210 -5.12 -20.06 -0.20
CA LEU A 210 -5.40 -18.74 -0.78
C LEU A 210 -6.27 -18.89 -2.04
N CYS A 211 -5.91 -19.73 -2.99
CA CYS A 211 -6.66 -19.96 -4.23
C CYS A 211 -8.09 -20.44 -3.93
N LYS A 212 -8.25 -21.34 -2.95
CA LYS A 212 -9.57 -21.80 -2.51
C LYS A 212 -10.42 -20.65 -1.96
N SER A 213 -9.89 -19.86 -1.06
CA SER A 213 -10.58 -18.70 -0.46
C SER A 213 -10.92 -17.64 -1.52
N TYR A 214 -9.98 -17.35 -2.42
CA TYR A 214 -10.18 -16.42 -3.51
C TYR A 214 -11.32 -16.87 -4.44
N LYS A 215 -11.33 -18.16 -4.83
CA LYS A 215 -12.41 -18.74 -5.64
C LYS A 215 -13.76 -18.71 -4.93
N GLN A 216 -13.79 -18.97 -3.63
CA GLN A 216 -15.02 -18.89 -2.83
C GLN A 216 -15.60 -17.47 -2.81
N HIS A 217 -14.74 -16.47 -2.74
CA HIS A 217 -15.17 -15.08 -2.66
C HIS A 217 -15.54 -14.49 -4.03
N TYR A 218 -14.68 -14.69 -5.05
CA TYR A 218 -14.83 -14.08 -6.37
C TYR A 218 -15.50 -14.95 -7.43
N GLY A 219 -15.65 -16.23 -7.19
CA GLY A 219 -16.19 -17.20 -8.16
C GLY A 219 -15.25 -17.52 -9.33
N VAL A 220 -14.01 -17.04 -9.30
CA VAL A 220 -12.99 -17.24 -10.35
C VAL A 220 -11.73 -17.87 -9.77
N ASP A 221 -11.00 -18.61 -10.59
CA ASP A 221 -9.75 -19.20 -10.17
C ASP A 221 -8.62 -18.14 -10.16
N LEU A 222 -7.81 -18.16 -9.10
CA LEU A 222 -6.54 -17.44 -9.04
C LEU A 222 -5.44 -18.38 -9.53
N VAL A 223 -4.86 -18.11 -10.69
CA VAL A 223 -3.81 -18.92 -11.29
C VAL A 223 -2.45 -18.30 -11.00
N ILE A 224 -1.71 -18.90 -10.07
CA ILE A 224 -0.40 -18.42 -9.64
C ILE A 224 0.67 -19.06 -10.51
N PRO A 225 1.49 -18.31 -11.25
CA PRO A 225 2.60 -18.84 -12.02
C PRO A 225 3.72 -19.35 -11.09
N ARG A 226 4.56 -20.23 -11.57
CA ARG A 226 5.78 -20.57 -10.84
C ARG A 226 6.75 -19.41 -10.85
N TRP A 227 7.27 -19.05 -9.68
CA TRP A 227 8.21 -17.93 -9.57
C TRP A 227 9.41 -18.05 -10.52
N ASN A 228 9.97 -19.26 -10.66
CA ASN A 228 11.11 -19.51 -11.54
C ASN A 228 10.83 -19.23 -13.02
N ASP A 229 9.57 -19.29 -13.45
CA ASP A 229 9.19 -19.04 -14.85
C ASP A 229 9.05 -17.55 -15.15
N ILE A 230 8.80 -16.73 -14.12
CA ILE A 230 8.53 -15.29 -14.28
C ILE A 230 9.61 -14.37 -13.69
N LYS A 231 10.47 -14.86 -12.80
CA LYS A 231 11.45 -14.04 -12.05
C LYS A 231 12.32 -13.16 -12.94
N GLY A 232 12.66 -13.62 -14.14
CA GLY A 232 13.48 -12.86 -15.10
C GLY A 232 12.85 -11.53 -15.53
N LYS A 233 11.53 -11.37 -15.44
CA LYS A 233 10.83 -10.07 -15.69
C LYS A 233 11.16 -9.04 -14.61
N TYR A 234 11.55 -9.51 -13.43
CA TYR A 234 11.71 -8.71 -12.21
C TYR A 234 13.16 -8.65 -11.72
N ASP A 235 14.08 -9.11 -12.53
CA ASP A 235 15.52 -8.98 -12.27
C ASP A 235 15.94 -7.51 -12.27
N LYS A 236 17.11 -7.26 -11.66
CA LYS A 236 17.69 -5.92 -11.63
C LYS A 236 17.85 -5.40 -13.06
N SER A 237 17.29 -4.22 -13.32
CA SER A 237 17.43 -3.57 -14.62
C SER A 237 18.91 -3.31 -14.93
N ASP A 238 19.41 -3.84 -16.04
CA ASP A 238 20.72 -3.46 -16.57
C ASP A 238 20.64 -1.99 -16.98
N LYS A 239 21.03 -1.10 -16.08
CA LYS A 239 21.16 0.32 -16.41
C LYS A 239 22.33 0.46 -17.38
N LYS A 240 22.00 0.70 -18.65
CA LYS A 240 22.98 1.21 -19.62
C LYS A 240 23.20 2.70 -19.40
#